data_1364696797b1e0dc611d4410a40406f9
#
_entry.id   1364696797b1e0dc611d4410a40406f9
#
_cell.length_a   1.000
_cell.length_b   1.000
_cell.length_c   1.000
_cell.angle_alpha   90.00
_cell.angle_beta   90.00
_cell.angle_gamma   90.00
#
_symmetry.space_group_name_H-M   'P 1'
#
loop_
_entity.id
_entity.type
_entity.pdbx_description
1 polymer ?
#
loop_
_entity_poly.entity_id
_entity_poly.type
_entity_poly.pdbx_seq_one_letter_code
_entity_poly.pdbx_strand_id
1 'polypeptide(L)'
;MQRIDHPLLAHSLGSQKTLSSFHFGVPGQRPKVYIQASLHAEELPGMLVAHHLRPLLEKAEAAGEIKGELVLVPVANPIGLAQRLDHKPMGRFDLDSGENFNRHYPDLAQTIGPAVLKLLGADAQSNVHTVRQALREHLAQSTPSTELQSLRHTLLTLAFDADSVLDLHCDCESVLHFYTDEACWPHLAPLAHYLKAETILLAKNSSSGSFDECLSDVWCHLAEALKTNGNSAPLPQGCCTTTVELRGELDVSHALAEADAQAIFNWLKHTGVIGGPTAPEVPPPLCQPTPLAGSETVKAPSPGLVVFAAQVGDHLKVGDLVAEVIDPIANQTHRVLAGVDGVLYARIRDRFINAGGELAKIAGATPFRTGQLLGA
;
A
#
# COMPACT_ATOMS: atom_id res chain seq x y z
N MET A 1 -0.53 -3.55 -25.42
CA MET A 1 0.26 -2.95 -24.32
C MET A 1 1.04 -1.73 -24.81
N GLN A 2 0.95 -0.65 -24.07
CA GLN A 2 1.73 0.57 -24.34
C GLN A 2 2.64 0.85 -23.15
N ARG A 3 3.93 1.01 -23.38
CA ARG A 3 4.86 1.54 -22.38
C ARG A 3 4.90 3.06 -22.51
N ILE A 4 4.82 3.75 -21.38
CA ILE A 4 5.01 5.20 -21.30
C ILE A 4 6.12 5.48 -20.29
N ASP A 5 7.10 6.27 -20.72
CA ASP A 5 8.21 6.69 -19.89
C ASP A 5 7.97 8.14 -19.45
N HIS A 6 7.92 8.36 -18.13
CA HIS A 6 7.64 9.64 -17.49
C HIS A 6 8.96 10.20 -16.91
N PRO A 7 9.59 11.16 -17.59
CA PRO A 7 10.77 11.80 -17.04
C PRO A 7 10.41 12.63 -15.81
N LEU A 8 11.11 12.40 -14.70
CA LEU A 8 10.98 13.21 -13.49
C LEU A 8 11.75 14.52 -13.66
N LEU A 9 11.49 15.51 -12.79
CA LEU A 9 12.33 16.69 -12.74
C LEU A 9 13.79 16.28 -12.46
N ALA A 10 14.71 16.89 -13.16
CA ALA A 10 16.13 16.61 -12.95
C ALA A 10 16.56 17.11 -11.56
N HIS A 11 17.11 16.21 -10.74
CA HIS A 11 17.69 16.59 -9.46
C HIS A 11 18.95 17.47 -9.63
N SER A 12 19.75 17.19 -10.64
CA SER A 12 21.00 17.91 -10.92
C SER A 12 21.29 17.97 -12.42
N LEU A 13 22.21 18.86 -12.81
CA LEU A 13 22.62 18.96 -14.21
C LEU A 13 23.18 17.61 -14.71
N GLY A 14 22.70 17.19 -15.88
CA GLY A 14 23.12 15.94 -16.52
C GLY A 14 22.52 14.67 -15.91
N SER A 15 21.58 14.76 -14.95
CA SER A 15 20.87 13.61 -14.39
C SER A 15 19.36 13.77 -14.52
N GLN A 16 18.69 12.73 -15.00
CA GLN A 16 17.23 12.66 -15.05
C GLN A 16 16.79 11.21 -14.84
N LYS A 17 15.94 10.99 -13.84
CA LYS A 17 15.32 9.68 -13.63
C LYS A 17 14.01 9.58 -14.39
N THR A 18 13.62 8.38 -14.71
CA THR A 18 12.42 8.08 -15.48
C THR A 18 11.61 7.01 -14.75
N LEU A 19 10.31 7.26 -14.55
CA LEU A 19 9.33 6.27 -14.13
C LEU A 19 8.72 5.65 -15.38
N SER A 20 8.58 4.32 -15.43
CA SER A 20 7.95 3.63 -16.56
C SER A 20 6.63 3.00 -16.12
N SER A 21 5.56 3.24 -16.87
CA SER A 21 4.26 2.60 -16.71
C SER A 21 3.91 1.76 -17.93
N PHE A 22 3.17 0.67 -17.70
CA PHE A 22 2.68 -0.23 -18.73
C PHE A 22 1.16 -0.21 -18.72
N HIS A 23 0.56 0.14 -19.85
CA HIS A 23 -0.88 0.32 -20.02
C HIS A 23 -1.45 -0.79 -20.88
N PHE A 24 -2.56 -1.37 -20.40
CA PHE A 24 -3.29 -2.45 -21.06
C PHE A 24 -4.77 -2.09 -21.13
N GLY A 25 -5.44 -2.57 -22.17
CA GLY A 25 -6.84 -2.26 -22.45
C GLY A 25 -7.01 -0.90 -23.10
N VAL A 26 -8.17 -0.28 -22.92
CA VAL A 26 -8.51 1.00 -23.55
C VAL A 26 -8.50 2.11 -22.51
N PRO A 27 -7.72 3.18 -22.72
CA PRO A 27 -7.67 4.31 -21.78
C PRO A 27 -9.05 4.90 -21.49
N GLY A 28 -9.35 5.10 -20.21
CA GLY A 28 -10.64 5.61 -19.72
C GLY A 28 -11.75 4.57 -19.64
N GLN A 29 -11.55 3.33 -20.09
CA GLN A 29 -12.53 2.25 -19.96
C GLN A 29 -12.55 1.72 -18.53
N ARG A 30 -13.75 1.36 -18.05
CA ARG A 30 -13.95 0.84 -16.69
C ARG A 30 -14.20 -0.65 -16.66
N PRO A 31 -13.82 -1.34 -15.54
CA PRO A 31 -13.10 -0.79 -14.40
C PRO A 31 -11.63 -0.46 -14.72
N LYS A 32 -11.05 0.54 -14.03
CA LYS A 32 -9.62 0.86 -14.09
C LYS A 32 -8.92 0.34 -12.85
N VAL A 33 -7.85 -0.43 -13.04
CA VAL A 33 -6.99 -0.90 -11.94
C VAL A 33 -5.58 -0.38 -12.14
N TYR A 34 -5.04 0.21 -11.07
CA TYR A 34 -3.66 0.64 -10.97
C TYR A 34 -2.88 -0.25 -10.01
N ILE A 35 -1.70 -0.70 -10.42
CA ILE A 35 -0.82 -1.56 -9.62
C ILE A 35 0.57 -0.98 -9.66
N GLN A 36 1.16 -0.70 -8.50
CA GLN A 36 2.56 -0.28 -8.41
C GLN A 36 3.34 -1.15 -7.44
N ALA A 37 4.67 -1.13 -7.56
CA ALA A 37 5.58 -1.82 -6.67
C ALA A 37 6.77 -0.93 -6.31
N SER A 38 7.31 -1.11 -5.12
CA SER A 38 8.55 -0.49 -4.65
C SER A 38 8.49 1.04 -4.60
N LEU A 39 7.44 1.57 -3.99
CA LEU A 39 7.39 2.97 -3.58
C LEU A 39 8.44 3.22 -2.47
N HIS A 40 8.56 2.32 -1.49
CA HIS A 40 9.79 2.15 -0.73
C HIS A 40 10.72 1.26 -1.57
N ALA A 41 11.75 1.86 -2.17
CA ALA A 41 12.50 1.20 -3.23
C ALA A 41 13.43 0.05 -2.78
N GLU A 42 13.61 -0.12 -1.48
CA GLU A 42 14.31 -1.27 -0.87
C GLU A 42 13.43 -2.52 -0.77
N GLU A 43 12.12 -2.37 -0.92
CA GLU A 43 11.12 -3.44 -0.83
C GLU A 43 10.96 -4.12 -2.20
N LEU A 44 11.78 -5.14 -2.45
CA LEU A 44 11.97 -5.74 -3.77
C LEU A 44 10.93 -6.80 -4.21
N PRO A 45 10.24 -7.56 -3.32
CA PRO A 45 9.31 -8.61 -3.73
C PRO A 45 8.28 -8.16 -4.75
N GLY A 46 7.69 -6.97 -4.59
CA GLY A 46 6.70 -6.40 -5.51
C GLY A 46 7.20 -6.21 -6.95
N MET A 47 8.49 -5.88 -7.13
CA MET A 47 9.07 -5.77 -8.48
C MET A 47 9.07 -7.12 -9.19
N LEU A 48 9.37 -8.21 -8.48
CA LEU A 48 9.38 -9.55 -9.05
C LEU A 48 7.96 -10.04 -9.33
N VAL A 49 7.00 -9.70 -8.48
CA VAL A 49 5.56 -9.95 -8.75
C VAL A 49 5.13 -9.21 -10.01
N ALA A 50 5.45 -7.93 -10.16
CA ALA A 50 5.15 -7.16 -11.37
C ALA A 50 5.80 -7.74 -12.64
N HIS A 51 7.03 -8.28 -12.52
CA HIS A 51 7.70 -9.00 -13.60
C HIS A 51 6.91 -10.23 -14.06
N HIS A 52 6.40 -11.04 -13.15
CA HIS A 52 5.60 -12.23 -13.49
C HIS A 52 4.16 -11.89 -13.90
N LEU A 53 3.57 -10.84 -13.36
CA LEU A 53 2.22 -10.40 -13.71
C LEU A 53 2.17 -9.85 -15.15
N ARG A 54 3.18 -9.11 -15.58
CA ARG A 54 3.20 -8.47 -16.89
C ARG A 54 2.98 -9.43 -18.06
N PRO A 55 3.65 -10.58 -18.19
CA PRO A 55 3.40 -11.53 -19.27
C PRO A 55 1.98 -12.10 -19.27
N LEU A 56 1.35 -12.26 -18.09
CA LEU A 56 -0.05 -12.68 -17.97
C LEU A 56 -0.99 -11.62 -18.56
N LEU A 57 -0.73 -10.34 -18.27
CA LEU A 57 -1.49 -9.21 -18.82
C LEU A 57 -1.28 -9.06 -20.32
N GLU A 58 -0.05 -9.20 -20.83
CA GLU A 58 0.26 -9.16 -22.26
C GLU A 58 -0.48 -10.27 -23.01
N LYS A 59 -0.54 -11.48 -22.46
CA LYS A 59 -1.29 -12.60 -23.02
C LYS A 59 -2.80 -12.33 -23.04
N ALA A 60 -3.36 -11.82 -21.96
CA ALA A 60 -4.78 -11.48 -21.87
C ALA A 60 -5.16 -10.37 -22.86
N GLU A 61 -4.30 -9.35 -23.03
CA GLU A 61 -4.52 -8.30 -24.02
C GLU A 61 -4.47 -8.84 -25.46
N ALA A 62 -3.47 -9.67 -25.78
CA ALA A 62 -3.35 -10.29 -27.11
C ALA A 62 -4.57 -11.17 -27.44
N ALA A 63 -5.21 -11.76 -26.43
CA ALA A 63 -6.45 -12.53 -26.54
C ALA A 63 -7.72 -11.65 -26.59
N GLY A 64 -7.62 -10.31 -26.44
CA GLY A 64 -8.77 -9.41 -26.39
C GLY A 64 -9.61 -9.56 -25.11
N GLU A 65 -9.02 -10.10 -24.06
CA GLU A 65 -9.71 -10.39 -22.79
C GLU A 65 -9.77 -9.20 -21.84
N ILE A 66 -8.93 -8.16 -21.99
CA ILE A 66 -8.96 -6.97 -21.13
C ILE A 66 -10.18 -6.13 -21.48
N LYS A 67 -11.05 -5.92 -20.50
CA LYS A 67 -12.35 -5.23 -20.66
C LYS A 67 -12.36 -3.81 -20.10
N GLY A 68 -11.39 -3.49 -19.24
CA GLY A 68 -11.20 -2.18 -18.62
C GLY A 68 -9.86 -1.56 -19.01
N GLU A 69 -9.31 -0.80 -18.07
CA GLU A 69 -7.95 -0.22 -18.15
C GLU A 69 -7.09 -0.79 -17.03
N LEU A 70 -5.87 -1.22 -17.36
CA LEU A 70 -4.88 -1.65 -16.39
C LEU A 70 -3.60 -0.83 -16.55
N VAL A 71 -3.10 -0.29 -15.45
CA VAL A 71 -1.83 0.43 -15.38
C VAL A 71 -0.91 -0.29 -14.41
N LEU A 72 0.24 -0.76 -14.88
CA LEU A 72 1.25 -1.42 -14.07
C LEU A 72 2.52 -0.57 -14.02
N VAL A 73 2.98 -0.26 -12.81
CA VAL A 73 4.23 0.47 -12.53
C VAL A 73 5.18 -0.43 -11.72
N PRO A 74 6.07 -1.17 -12.38
CA PRO A 74 6.91 -2.17 -11.71
C PRO A 74 7.94 -1.58 -10.74
N VAL A 75 8.34 -0.32 -10.97
CA VAL A 75 9.30 0.42 -10.15
C VAL A 75 8.74 1.83 -9.94
N ALA A 76 8.01 2.01 -8.85
CA ALA A 76 7.37 3.29 -8.54
C ALA A 76 8.39 4.36 -8.10
N ASN A 77 9.55 3.96 -7.56
CA ASN A 77 10.53 4.90 -7.01
C ASN A 77 11.96 4.69 -7.57
N PRO A 78 12.25 5.23 -8.76
CA PRO A 78 13.60 5.19 -9.32
C PRO A 78 14.58 6.10 -8.55
N ILE A 79 14.11 7.05 -7.72
CA ILE A 79 14.95 7.89 -6.86
C ILE A 79 15.54 7.02 -5.76
N GLY A 80 14.69 6.44 -4.92
CA GLY A 80 15.09 5.60 -3.81
C GLY A 80 15.89 4.37 -4.24
N LEU A 81 15.56 3.77 -5.39
CA LEU A 81 16.28 2.62 -5.92
C LEU A 81 17.75 2.94 -6.26
N ALA A 82 18.05 4.18 -6.63
CA ALA A 82 19.41 4.65 -6.92
C ALA A 82 20.19 5.03 -5.65
N GLN A 83 19.54 5.15 -4.50
CA GLN A 83 20.15 5.54 -3.23
C GLN A 83 20.83 4.34 -2.56
N ARG A 84 22.16 4.42 -2.38
CA ARG A 84 22.93 3.38 -1.71
C ARG A 84 23.97 4.00 -0.78
N LEU A 85 24.09 3.42 0.41
CA LEU A 85 25.13 3.75 1.37
C LEU A 85 25.83 2.45 1.78
N ASP A 86 27.15 2.36 1.56
CA ASP A 86 27.94 1.17 1.86
C ASP A 86 27.28 -0.13 1.34
N HIS A 87 26.93 -0.14 0.04
CA HIS A 87 26.22 -1.23 -0.65
C HIS A 87 24.80 -1.55 -0.18
N LYS A 88 24.30 -0.90 0.88
CA LYS A 88 22.92 -1.08 1.37
C LYS A 88 21.96 -0.16 0.62
N PRO A 89 20.80 -0.68 0.19
CA PRO A 89 19.74 0.16 -0.36
C PRO A 89 19.19 1.08 0.74
N MET A 90 18.92 2.34 0.37
CA MET A 90 18.35 3.37 1.24
C MET A 90 17.08 3.91 0.56
N GLY A 91 16.12 3.03 0.33
CA GLY A 91 14.99 3.29 -0.54
C GLY A 91 13.74 3.82 0.14
N ARG A 92 13.69 3.89 1.48
CA ARG A 92 12.51 4.31 2.24
C ARG A 92 12.39 5.84 2.36
N PHE A 93 13.51 6.51 2.52
CA PHE A 93 13.58 7.95 2.69
C PHE A 93 14.36 8.59 1.53
N ASP A 94 13.91 9.75 1.08
CA ASP A 94 14.68 10.58 0.18
C ASP A 94 15.87 11.19 0.94
N LEU A 95 17.07 10.92 0.48
CA LEU A 95 18.29 11.37 1.18
C LEU A 95 18.53 12.88 1.06
N ASP A 96 17.89 13.56 0.10
CA ASP A 96 18.03 15.00 -0.08
C ASP A 96 17.14 15.76 0.93
N SER A 97 15.89 15.35 1.07
CA SER A 97 14.92 16.03 1.96
C SER A 97 14.76 15.36 3.32
N GLY A 98 15.11 14.09 3.47
CA GLY A 98 14.83 13.26 4.64
C GLY A 98 13.37 12.79 4.73
N GLU A 99 12.55 13.06 3.71
CA GLU A 99 11.15 12.65 3.71
C GLU A 99 10.98 11.17 3.33
N ASN A 100 10.05 10.49 4.01
CA ASN A 100 9.59 9.17 3.60
C ASN A 100 8.86 9.25 2.26
N PHE A 101 9.22 8.39 1.29
CA PHE A 101 8.62 8.39 -0.05
C PHE A 101 7.12 8.10 -0.02
N ASN A 102 6.63 7.32 0.95
CA ASN A 102 5.21 6.99 1.13
C ASN A 102 4.55 7.81 2.25
N ARG A 103 4.91 9.08 2.39
CA ARG A 103 4.27 10.03 3.31
C ARG A 103 4.10 11.38 2.62
N HIS A 104 3.38 12.28 3.27
CA HIS A 104 3.15 13.65 2.80
C HIS A 104 2.42 13.74 1.45
N TYR A 105 1.59 12.75 1.12
CA TYR A 105 0.62 12.89 0.04
C TYR A 105 -0.49 13.85 0.49
N PRO A 106 -1.03 14.68 -0.44
CA PRO A 106 -1.98 15.74 -0.09
C PRO A 106 -3.33 15.18 0.38
N ASP A 107 -4.00 15.89 1.30
CA ASP A 107 -5.44 15.69 1.53
C ASP A 107 -6.22 16.26 0.33
N LEU A 108 -6.56 15.36 -0.59
CA LEU A 108 -7.28 15.71 -1.81
C LEU A 108 -8.70 16.17 -1.51
N ALA A 109 -9.36 15.63 -0.45
CA ALA A 109 -10.70 16.04 -0.07
C ALA A 109 -10.72 17.50 0.41
N GLN A 110 -9.76 17.91 1.22
CA GLN A 110 -9.61 19.30 1.66
C GLN A 110 -9.41 20.23 0.49
N THR A 111 -8.63 19.79 -0.51
CA THR A 111 -8.26 20.61 -1.66
C THR A 111 -9.43 20.84 -2.61
N ILE A 112 -10.13 19.77 -3.05
CA ILE A 112 -11.20 19.88 -4.05
C ILE A 112 -12.58 20.09 -3.42
N GLY A 113 -12.78 19.72 -2.16
CA GLY A 113 -14.08 19.71 -1.47
C GLY A 113 -14.86 21.00 -1.56
N PRO A 114 -14.27 22.19 -1.30
CA PRO A 114 -15.01 23.47 -1.35
C PRO A 114 -15.72 23.75 -2.67
N ALA A 115 -15.17 23.27 -3.79
CA ALA A 115 -15.75 23.41 -5.12
C ALA A 115 -16.71 22.25 -5.43
N VAL A 116 -16.28 21.01 -5.20
CA VAL A 116 -16.98 19.78 -5.60
C VAL A 116 -18.29 19.59 -4.86
N LEU A 117 -18.33 19.79 -3.52
CA LEU A 117 -19.53 19.56 -2.71
C LEU A 117 -20.78 20.31 -3.18
N LYS A 118 -20.62 21.44 -3.87
CA LYS A 118 -21.69 22.26 -4.44
C LYS A 118 -22.26 21.71 -5.76
N LEU A 119 -21.52 20.80 -6.40
CA LEU A 119 -21.83 20.25 -7.72
C LEU A 119 -22.48 18.85 -7.63
N LEU A 120 -22.43 18.22 -6.45
CA LEU A 120 -22.94 16.87 -6.26
C LEU A 120 -24.47 16.88 -6.18
N GLY A 121 -25.09 15.97 -6.95
CA GLY A 121 -26.55 15.86 -7.10
C GLY A 121 -27.08 14.49 -6.66
N ALA A 122 -28.25 14.11 -7.18
CA ALA A 122 -28.95 12.88 -6.79
C ALA A 122 -28.40 11.59 -7.43
N ASP A 123 -27.59 11.69 -8.46
CA ASP A 123 -27.07 10.54 -9.19
C ASP A 123 -25.65 10.17 -8.71
N ALA A 124 -25.50 8.96 -8.16
CA ALA A 124 -24.24 8.51 -7.58
C ALA A 124 -23.08 8.40 -8.59
N GLN A 125 -23.37 7.96 -9.83
CA GLN A 125 -22.34 7.80 -10.84
C GLN A 125 -21.87 9.16 -11.38
N SER A 126 -22.79 10.07 -11.59
CA SER A 126 -22.45 11.45 -11.95
C SER A 126 -21.61 12.13 -10.87
N ASN A 127 -21.90 11.87 -9.60
CA ASN A 127 -21.11 12.37 -8.47
C ASN A 127 -19.68 11.83 -8.48
N VAL A 128 -19.50 10.53 -8.70
CA VAL A 128 -18.15 9.93 -8.86
C VAL A 128 -17.40 10.57 -10.04
N HIS A 129 -18.07 10.77 -11.18
CA HIS A 129 -17.47 11.43 -12.34
C HIS A 129 -17.04 12.86 -12.02
N THR A 130 -17.89 13.62 -11.32
CA THR A 130 -17.61 15.01 -10.89
C THR A 130 -16.40 15.09 -9.99
N VAL A 131 -16.27 14.19 -9.01
CA VAL A 131 -15.09 14.13 -8.13
C VAL A 131 -13.83 13.83 -8.94
N ARG A 132 -13.86 12.81 -9.81
CA ARG A 132 -12.71 12.45 -10.66
C ARG A 132 -12.30 13.58 -11.61
N GLN A 133 -13.27 14.32 -12.14
CA GLN A 133 -12.97 15.48 -12.97
C GLN A 133 -12.27 16.59 -12.17
N ALA A 134 -12.72 16.87 -10.96
CA ALA A 134 -12.08 17.86 -10.09
C ALA A 134 -10.66 17.44 -9.68
N LEU A 135 -10.44 16.15 -9.40
CA LEU A 135 -9.10 15.61 -9.14
C LEU A 135 -8.18 15.78 -10.36
N ARG A 136 -8.68 15.47 -11.56
CA ARG A 136 -7.94 15.68 -12.82
C ARG A 136 -7.53 17.13 -13.01
N GLU A 137 -8.47 18.05 -12.82
CA GLU A 137 -8.22 19.49 -12.98
C GLU A 137 -7.21 20.00 -11.94
N HIS A 138 -7.33 19.56 -10.69
CA HIS A 138 -6.38 19.91 -9.64
C HIS A 138 -4.97 19.40 -9.95
N LEU A 139 -4.83 18.13 -10.32
CA LEU A 139 -3.52 17.55 -10.67
C LEU A 139 -2.92 18.23 -11.92
N ALA A 140 -3.73 18.55 -12.93
CA ALA A 140 -3.25 19.24 -14.13
C ALA A 140 -2.72 20.67 -13.85
N GLN A 141 -3.18 21.31 -12.78
CA GLN A 141 -2.73 22.64 -12.36
C GLN A 141 -1.51 22.59 -11.41
N SER A 142 -1.24 21.40 -10.84
CA SER A 142 -0.13 21.23 -9.90
C SER A 142 1.23 21.27 -10.62
N THR A 143 2.16 22.06 -10.09
CA THR A 143 3.50 22.19 -10.68
C THR A 143 4.55 21.72 -9.66
N PRO A 144 5.08 20.52 -9.80
CA PRO A 144 6.18 20.04 -8.94
C PRO A 144 7.42 20.92 -9.07
N SER A 145 8.14 21.14 -7.97
CA SER A 145 9.36 21.94 -7.94
C SER A 145 10.62 21.13 -7.58
N THR A 146 10.44 19.87 -7.10
CA THR A 146 11.55 18.96 -6.76
C THR A 146 11.38 17.62 -7.47
N GLU A 147 12.45 16.82 -7.52
CA GLU A 147 12.41 15.47 -8.08
C GLU A 147 11.39 14.59 -7.31
N LEU A 148 11.38 14.66 -5.97
CA LEU A 148 10.43 13.93 -5.12
C LEU A 148 8.98 14.35 -5.37
N GLN A 149 8.71 15.66 -5.47
CA GLN A 149 7.37 16.15 -5.81
C GLN A 149 6.93 15.71 -7.20
N SER A 150 7.86 15.69 -8.17
CA SER A 150 7.61 15.18 -9.53
C SER A 150 7.24 13.70 -9.51
N LEU A 151 7.91 12.90 -8.69
CA LEU A 151 7.59 11.48 -8.49
C LEU A 151 6.16 11.32 -7.94
N ARG A 152 5.85 11.93 -6.79
CA ARG A 152 4.52 11.86 -6.16
C ARG A 152 3.41 12.32 -7.11
N HIS A 153 3.63 13.42 -7.81
CA HIS A 153 2.69 13.96 -8.79
C HIS A 153 2.43 12.99 -9.96
N THR A 154 3.49 12.36 -10.49
CA THR A 154 3.38 11.39 -11.57
C THR A 154 2.57 10.16 -11.13
N LEU A 155 2.87 9.60 -9.95
CA LEU A 155 2.14 8.46 -9.40
C LEU A 155 0.66 8.78 -9.17
N LEU A 156 0.35 9.93 -8.56
CA LEU A 156 -1.03 10.40 -8.36
C LEU A 156 -1.75 10.58 -9.70
N THR A 157 -1.10 11.17 -10.70
CA THR A 157 -1.69 11.39 -12.03
C THR A 157 -2.04 10.09 -12.74
N LEU A 158 -1.28 9.02 -12.53
CA LEU A 158 -1.56 7.69 -13.09
C LEU A 158 -2.71 6.96 -12.38
N ALA A 159 -2.88 7.22 -11.07
CA ALA A 159 -3.75 6.44 -10.19
C ALA A 159 -5.08 7.13 -9.80
N PHE A 160 -5.18 8.47 -9.84
CA PHE A 160 -6.25 9.24 -9.20
C PHE A 160 -7.68 8.85 -9.61
N ASP A 161 -7.86 8.31 -10.80
CA ASP A 161 -9.16 7.94 -11.34
C ASP A 161 -9.38 6.41 -11.37
N ALA A 162 -8.47 5.61 -10.79
CA ALA A 162 -8.63 4.18 -10.70
C ALA A 162 -9.84 3.79 -9.83
N ASP A 163 -10.47 2.66 -10.15
CA ASP A 163 -11.49 2.02 -9.31
C ASP A 163 -10.84 1.20 -8.20
N SER A 164 -9.64 0.66 -8.47
CA SER A 164 -8.84 -0.08 -7.50
C SER A 164 -7.36 0.26 -7.65
N VAL A 165 -6.66 0.37 -6.50
CA VAL A 165 -5.22 0.62 -6.42
C VAL A 165 -4.57 -0.43 -5.55
N LEU A 166 -3.57 -1.11 -6.08
CA LEU A 166 -2.72 -2.03 -5.35
C LEU A 166 -1.32 -1.43 -5.22
N ASP A 167 -0.91 -1.14 -3.98
CA ASP A 167 0.45 -0.72 -3.66
C ASP A 167 1.21 -1.90 -3.07
N LEU A 168 2.15 -2.46 -3.85
CA LEU A 168 2.88 -3.67 -3.48
C LEU A 168 4.14 -3.30 -2.69
N HIS A 169 4.09 -3.60 -1.41
CA HIS A 169 5.14 -3.41 -0.41
C HIS A 169 5.66 -4.72 0.15
N CYS A 170 6.54 -4.67 1.11
CA CYS A 170 6.85 -5.73 2.07
C CYS A 170 7.38 -5.12 3.38
N ASP A 171 7.26 -5.85 4.50
CA ASP A 171 7.88 -5.45 5.78
C ASP A 171 9.27 -6.12 5.93
N CYS A 172 10.00 -5.86 6.98
CA CYS A 172 11.35 -6.41 7.21
C CYS A 172 11.38 -7.95 7.21
N GLU A 173 10.72 -8.57 8.19
CA GLU A 173 10.39 -10.01 8.25
C GLU A 173 8.91 -10.11 8.61
N SER A 174 8.06 -10.65 7.75
CA SER A 174 6.62 -10.69 8.00
C SER A 174 5.90 -11.83 7.29
N VAL A 175 4.67 -12.10 7.71
CA VAL A 175 3.71 -12.87 6.93
C VAL A 175 3.11 -12.00 5.83
N LEU A 176 2.44 -12.58 4.84
CA LEU A 176 1.66 -11.81 3.87
C LEU A 176 0.49 -11.14 4.59
N HIS A 177 0.45 -9.81 4.54
CA HIS A 177 -0.60 -9.05 5.22
C HIS A 177 -1.07 -7.83 4.42
N PHE A 178 -2.20 -7.26 4.85
CA PHE A 178 -2.87 -6.16 4.16
C PHE A 178 -3.14 -5.00 5.11
N TYR A 179 -2.98 -3.80 4.56
CA TYR A 179 -3.57 -2.59 5.13
C TYR A 179 -4.60 -2.04 4.14
N THR A 180 -5.82 -1.77 4.60
CA THR A 180 -6.85 -1.14 3.78
C THR A 180 -7.89 -0.45 4.66
N ASP A 181 -8.66 0.49 4.09
CA ASP A 181 -9.80 1.11 4.79
C ASP A 181 -10.99 0.14 4.91
N GLU A 182 -11.76 0.28 6.00
CA GLU A 182 -12.98 -0.51 6.21
C GLU A 182 -13.98 -0.40 5.04
N ALA A 183 -14.06 0.78 4.40
CA ALA A 183 -14.94 1.01 3.25
C ALA A 183 -14.47 0.28 1.98
N CYS A 184 -13.16 0.06 1.84
CA CYS A 184 -12.56 -0.65 0.71
C CYS A 184 -12.59 -2.17 0.87
N TRP A 185 -12.65 -2.65 2.12
CA TRP A 185 -12.51 -4.08 2.44
C TRP A 185 -13.47 -5.00 1.68
N PRO A 186 -14.79 -4.73 1.57
CA PRO A 186 -15.70 -5.64 0.86
C PRO A 186 -15.30 -5.90 -0.60
N HIS A 187 -14.69 -4.90 -1.25
CA HIS A 187 -14.20 -5.01 -2.63
C HIS A 187 -12.86 -5.76 -2.72
N LEU A 188 -12.01 -5.63 -1.71
CA LEU A 188 -10.64 -6.16 -1.70
C LEU A 188 -10.50 -7.51 -1.00
N ALA A 189 -11.51 -7.96 -0.25
CA ALA A 189 -11.49 -9.24 0.43
C ALA A 189 -11.17 -10.43 -0.50
N PRO A 190 -11.72 -10.53 -1.73
CA PRO A 190 -11.35 -11.60 -2.65
C PRO A 190 -9.85 -11.58 -3.01
N LEU A 191 -9.22 -10.41 -3.14
CA LEU A 191 -7.79 -10.29 -3.39
C LEU A 191 -6.96 -10.91 -2.25
N ALA A 192 -7.28 -10.52 -1.01
CA ALA A 192 -6.60 -11.06 0.16
C ALA A 192 -6.74 -12.58 0.28
N HIS A 193 -7.90 -13.12 -0.10
CA HIS A 193 -8.12 -14.57 -0.12
C HIS A 193 -7.31 -15.28 -1.23
N TYR A 194 -7.26 -14.73 -2.45
CA TYR A 194 -6.43 -15.28 -3.52
C TYR A 194 -4.93 -15.26 -3.15
N LEU A 195 -4.47 -14.18 -2.52
CA LEU A 195 -3.09 -14.03 -2.04
C LEU A 195 -2.80 -14.84 -0.76
N LYS A 196 -3.84 -15.43 -0.15
CA LYS A 196 -3.73 -16.18 1.11
C LYS A 196 -3.13 -15.33 2.24
N ALA A 197 -3.66 -14.13 2.40
CA ALA A 197 -3.23 -13.24 3.47
C ALA A 197 -3.42 -13.88 4.85
N GLU A 198 -2.40 -13.79 5.70
CA GLU A 198 -2.38 -14.33 7.05
C GLU A 198 -2.77 -13.29 8.10
N THR A 199 -2.72 -12.02 7.73
CA THR A 199 -3.19 -10.91 8.56
C THR A 199 -3.81 -9.82 7.70
N ILE A 200 -4.91 -9.24 8.16
CA ILE A 200 -5.63 -8.16 7.49
C ILE A 200 -5.91 -7.08 8.52
N LEU A 201 -5.40 -5.89 8.30
CA LEU A 201 -5.48 -4.76 9.20
C LEU A 201 -6.40 -3.69 8.58
N LEU A 202 -7.58 -3.51 9.17
CA LEU A 202 -8.54 -2.52 8.71
C LEU A 202 -8.29 -1.18 9.42
N ALA A 203 -8.02 -0.17 8.62
CA ALA A 203 -7.91 1.20 9.09
C ALA A 203 -9.27 1.90 9.05
N LYS A 204 -9.41 2.92 9.89
CA LYS A 204 -10.47 3.90 9.79
C LYS A 204 -9.85 5.26 10.10
N ASN A 205 -9.73 6.11 9.09
CA ASN A 205 -9.14 7.44 9.24
C ASN A 205 -7.73 7.37 9.87
N SER A 206 -6.82 6.57 9.31
CA SER A 206 -5.47 6.39 9.85
C SER A 206 -4.61 7.66 9.75
N SER A 207 -4.95 8.57 8.83
CA SER A 207 -4.32 9.89 8.65
C SER A 207 -2.79 9.82 8.49
N SER A 208 -2.27 8.77 7.87
CA SER A 208 -0.82 8.61 7.69
C SER A 208 -0.26 9.47 6.56
N GLY A 209 -1.12 9.91 5.63
CA GLY A 209 -0.72 10.64 4.42
C GLY A 209 0.08 9.77 3.45
N SER A 210 -0.21 8.47 3.39
CA SER A 210 0.36 7.54 2.42
C SER A 210 -0.29 7.68 1.04
N PHE A 211 0.33 7.09 0.03
CA PHE A 211 -0.14 7.12 -1.35
C PHE A 211 -1.54 6.50 -1.50
N ASP A 212 -1.73 5.32 -0.95
CA ASP A 212 -2.98 4.58 -1.03
C ASP A 212 -4.12 5.29 -0.28
N GLU A 213 -3.87 5.75 0.95
CA GLU A 213 -4.86 6.51 1.73
C GLU A 213 -5.26 7.81 1.03
N CYS A 214 -4.32 8.56 0.45
CA CYS A 214 -4.63 9.79 -0.29
C CYS A 214 -5.70 9.56 -1.37
N LEU A 215 -5.71 8.38 -2.00
CA LEU A 215 -6.64 8.03 -3.08
C LEU A 215 -7.97 7.46 -2.58
N SER A 216 -8.00 6.77 -1.44
CA SER A 216 -9.24 6.24 -0.86
C SER A 216 -9.95 7.23 0.04
N ASP A 217 -9.21 7.97 0.87
CA ASP A 217 -9.76 8.84 1.90
C ASP A 217 -10.53 10.04 1.31
N VAL A 218 -10.18 10.48 0.11
CA VAL A 218 -10.91 11.56 -0.57
C VAL A 218 -12.41 11.27 -0.67
N TRP A 219 -12.79 10.02 -0.87
CA TRP A 219 -14.19 9.61 -1.03
C TRP A 219 -14.95 9.62 0.29
N CYS A 220 -14.37 9.01 1.34
CA CYS A 220 -15.03 8.97 2.65
C CYS A 220 -15.08 10.37 3.29
N HIS A 221 -14.02 11.18 3.18
CA HIS A 221 -13.99 12.54 3.70
C HIS A 221 -15.01 13.46 3.01
N LEU A 222 -15.14 13.38 1.67
CA LEU A 222 -16.17 14.13 0.95
C LEU A 222 -17.58 13.65 1.32
N ALA A 223 -17.80 12.33 1.47
CA ALA A 223 -19.09 11.80 1.90
C ALA A 223 -19.46 12.22 3.33
N GLU A 224 -18.49 12.31 4.24
CA GLU A 224 -18.68 12.82 5.59
C GLU A 224 -18.98 14.33 5.60
N ALA A 225 -18.26 15.10 4.79
CA ALA A 225 -18.50 16.52 4.61
C ALA A 225 -19.91 16.80 4.06
N LEU A 226 -20.42 15.99 3.12
CA LEU A 226 -21.81 16.08 2.64
C LEU A 226 -22.79 15.90 3.80
N LYS A 227 -22.63 14.85 4.61
CA LYS A 227 -23.49 14.58 5.77
C LYS A 227 -23.48 15.72 6.78
N THR A 228 -22.29 16.23 7.10
CA THR A 228 -22.11 17.35 8.03
C THR A 228 -22.80 18.63 7.53
N ASN A 229 -22.82 18.87 6.22
CA ASN A 229 -23.47 20.00 5.59
C ASN A 229 -24.98 19.77 5.34
N GLY A 230 -25.56 18.67 5.81
CA GLY A 230 -26.96 18.33 5.60
C GLY A 230 -27.33 18.01 4.16
N ASN A 231 -26.34 17.66 3.32
CA ASN A 231 -26.54 17.26 1.94
C ASN A 231 -26.63 15.73 1.84
N SER A 232 -27.70 15.23 1.22
CA SER A 232 -27.98 13.79 1.06
C SER A 232 -27.52 13.23 -0.30
N ALA A 233 -26.72 13.96 -1.08
CA ALA A 233 -26.20 13.47 -2.34
C ALA A 233 -25.40 12.18 -2.14
N PRO A 234 -25.73 11.09 -2.87
CA PRO A 234 -25.01 9.81 -2.71
C PRO A 234 -23.59 9.93 -3.29
N LEU A 235 -22.60 9.61 -2.47
CA LEU A 235 -21.21 9.50 -2.92
C LEU A 235 -20.65 8.15 -2.45
N PRO A 236 -20.62 7.12 -3.33
CA PRO A 236 -20.02 5.84 -3.01
C PRO A 236 -18.47 5.94 -3.01
N GLN A 237 -17.80 4.94 -2.45
CA GLN A 237 -16.36 4.77 -2.56
C GLN A 237 -15.97 4.61 -4.03
N GLY A 238 -15.35 5.62 -4.61
CA GLY A 238 -15.00 5.64 -6.04
C GLY A 238 -13.60 5.10 -6.34
N CYS A 239 -12.79 4.83 -5.31
CA CYS A 239 -11.49 4.18 -5.42
C CYS A 239 -11.25 3.33 -4.17
N CYS A 240 -11.05 2.03 -4.34
CA CYS A 240 -10.65 1.12 -3.26
C CYS A 240 -9.15 0.84 -3.34
N THR A 241 -8.44 1.12 -2.25
CA THR A 241 -6.98 1.01 -2.21
C THR A 241 -6.51 0.03 -1.14
N THR A 242 -5.37 -0.57 -1.35
CA THR A 242 -4.70 -1.40 -0.36
C THR A 242 -3.20 -1.37 -0.51
N THR A 243 -2.51 -1.35 0.63
CA THR A 243 -1.11 -1.77 0.72
C THR A 243 -1.09 -3.28 0.92
N VAL A 244 -0.41 -3.99 0.01
CA VAL A 244 -0.16 -5.43 0.08
C VAL A 244 1.27 -5.66 0.51
N GLU A 245 1.46 -6.14 1.72
CA GLU A 245 2.77 -6.47 2.26
C GLU A 245 3.14 -7.91 1.89
N LEU A 246 3.98 -8.06 0.89
CA LEU A 246 4.39 -9.31 0.28
C LEU A 246 5.47 -10.03 1.11
N ARG A 247 5.17 -10.27 2.40
CA ARG A 247 6.09 -10.91 3.36
C ARG A 247 7.32 -10.05 3.68
N GLY A 248 8.50 -10.67 3.83
CA GLY A 248 9.74 -9.98 4.21
C GLY A 248 10.58 -9.50 3.01
N GLU A 249 11.47 -8.54 3.27
CA GLU A 249 12.38 -7.96 2.26
C GLU A 249 13.23 -9.00 1.52
N LEU A 250 13.56 -10.12 2.17
CA LEU A 250 14.37 -11.20 1.60
C LEU A 250 13.55 -12.27 0.88
N ASP A 251 12.22 -12.20 0.89
CA ASP A 251 11.33 -13.16 0.23
C ASP A 251 11.23 -12.92 -1.28
N VAL A 252 12.38 -12.74 -1.91
CA VAL A 252 12.55 -12.53 -3.35
C VAL A 252 12.83 -13.88 -4.01
N SER A 253 11.78 -14.56 -4.45
CA SER A 253 11.91 -15.83 -5.18
C SER A 253 10.88 -15.94 -6.30
N HIS A 254 11.22 -16.63 -7.39
CA HIS A 254 10.30 -16.86 -8.49
C HIS A 254 9.04 -17.60 -8.03
N ALA A 255 9.17 -18.60 -7.17
CA ALA A 255 8.04 -19.39 -6.71
C ALA A 255 6.98 -18.56 -5.96
N LEU A 256 7.41 -17.66 -5.06
CA LEU A 256 6.52 -16.74 -4.36
C LEU A 256 5.91 -15.73 -5.32
N ALA A 257 6.73 -15.07 -6.13
CA ALA A 257 6.28 -14.01 -7.02
C ALA A 257 5.36 -14.51 -8.15
N GLU A 258 5.57 -15.72 -8.68
CA GLU A 258 4.67 -16.36 -9.64
C GLU A 258 3.31 -16.67 -9.01
N ALA A 259 3.30 -17.19 -7.78
CA ALA A 259 2.06 -17.49 -7.06
C ALA A 259 1.27 -16.20 -6.77
N ASP A 260 1.94 -15.14 -6.31
CA ASP A 260 1.33 -13.83 -6.02
C ASP A 260 0.82 -13.16 -7.31
N ALA A 261 1.60 -13.17 -8.39
CA ALA A 261 1.19 -12.64 -9.68
C ALA A 261 -0.05 -13.38 -10.23
N GLN A 262 -0.09 -14.70 -10.10
CA GLN A 262 -1.25 -15.49 -10.50
C GLN A 262 -2.48 -15.20 -9.62
N ALA A 263 -2.30 -14.98 -8.32
CA ALA A 263 -3.36 -14.59 -7.40
C ALA A 263 -3.95 -13.22 -7.77
N ILE A 264 -3.11 -12.23 -8.03
CA ILE A 264 -3.53 -10.90 -8.51
C ILE A 264 -4.25 -11.04 -9.86
N PHE A 265 -3.73 -11.83 -10.79
CA PHE A 265 -4.37 -12.06 -12.09
C PHE A 265 -5.76 -12.72 -11.95
N ASN A 266 -5.93 -13.67 -11.03
CA ASN A 266 -7.21 -14.30 -10.73
C ASN A 266 -8.20 -13.28 -10.15
N TRP A 267 -7.76 -12.38 -9.26
CA TRP A 267 -8.58 -11.29 -8.75
C TRP A 267 -8.98 -10.30 -9.85
N LEU A 268 -8.07 -9.97 -10.78
CA LEU A 268 -8.39 -9.11 -11.94
C LEU A 268 -9.49 -9.74 -12.84
N LYS A 269 -9.51 -11.07 -12.93
CA LYS A 269 -10.62 -11.79 -13.59
C LYS A 269 -11.90 -11.78 -12.75
N HIS A 270 -11.80 -11.94 -11.44
CA HIS A 270 -12.93 -11.88 -10.51
C HIS A 270 -13.63 -10.51 -10.56
N THR A 271 -12.89 -9.41 -10.66
CA THR A 271 -13.43 -8.04 -10.78
C THR A 271 -14.00 -7.73 -12.18
N GLY A 272 -13.78 -8.60 -13.14
CA GLY A 272 -14.26 -8.42 -14.51
C GLY A 272 -13.42 -7.47 -15.36
N VAL A 273 -12.32 -6.93 -14.86
CA VAL A 273 -11.38 -6.13 -15.67
C VAL A 273 -10.68 -6.99 -16.72
N ILE A 274 -10.49 -8.27 -16.42
CA ILE A 274 -10.08 -9.30 -17.39
C ILE A 274 -11.23 -10.26 -17.61
N GLY A 275 -11.67 -10.41 -18.84
CA GLY A 275 -12.67 -11.37 -19.28
C GLY A 275 -12.06 -12.75 -19.60
N GLY A 276 -12.72 -13.48 -20.50
CA GLY A 276 -12.29 -14.83 -20.91
C GLY A 276 -12.80 -15.92 -19.96
N PRO A 277 -12.04 -17.02 -19.74
CA PRO A 277 -12.46 -18.10 -18.84
C PRO A 277 -12.73 -17.57 -17.43
N THR A 278 -13.75 -18.12 -16.77
CA THR A 278 -14.16 -17.72 -15.42
C THR A 278 -12.97 -17.74 -14.46
N ALA A 279 -12.88 -16.74 -13.57
CA ALA A 279 -11.93 -16.76 -12.47
C ALA A 279 -12.10 -18.05 -11.64
N PRO A 280 -11.02 -18.61 -11.09
CA PRO A 280 -11.14 -19.66 -10.08
C PRO A 280 -12.03 -19.19 -8.93
N GLU A 281 -12.69 -20.15 -8.26
CA GLU A 281 -13.43 -19.84 -7.04
C GLU A 281 -12.53 -19.12 -6.03
N VAL A 282 -13.09 -18.12 -5.33
CA VAL A 282 -12.36 -17.39 -4.30
C VAL A 282 -12.05 -18.35 -3.15
N PRO A 283 -10.77 -18.54 -2.80
CA PRO A 283 -10.41 -19.43 -1.70
C PRO A 283 -11.01 -18.98 -0.35
N PRO A 284 -11.20 -19.89 0.61
CA PRO A 284 -11.58 -19.49 1.95
C PRO A 284 -10.47 -18.61 2.59
N PRO A 285 -10.86 -17.64 3.47
CA PRO A 285 -9.89 -16.80 4.17
C PRO A 285 -9.03 -17.63 5.13
N LEU A 286 -7.75 -17.27 5.27
CA LEU A 286 -6.88 -17.85 6.29
C LEU A 286 -7.02 -17.15 7.65
N CYS A 287 -7.46 -15.90 7.66
CA CYS A 287 -7.65 -15.11 8.87
C CYS A 287 -8.91 -14.25 8.79
N GLN A 288 -9.34 -13.74 9.94
CA GLN A 288 -10.37 -12.69 10.00
C GLN A 288 -9.68 -11.32 10.06
N PRO A 289 -10.28 -10.28 9.44
CA PRO A 289 -9.76 -8.92 9.57
C PRO A 289 -9.74 -8.45 11.02
N THR A 290 -8.72 -7.71 11.40
CA THR A 290 -8.58 -7.06 12.70
C THR A 290 -8.45 -5.55 12.52
N PRO A 291 -8.87 -4.74 13.50
CA PRO A 291 -8.70 -3.29 13.41
C PRO A 291 -7.21 -2.93 13.53
N LEU A 292 -6.71 -2.05 12.68
CA LEU A 292 -5.35 -1.52 12.78
C LEU A 292 -5.10 -0.87 14.16
N ALA A 293 -6.12 -0.25 14.73
CA ALA A 293 -6.08 0.32 16.08
C ALA A 293 -5.90 -0.74 17.20
N GLY A 294 -6.08 -2.03 16.87
CA GLY A 294 -5.79 -3.16 17.78
C GLY A 294 -4.38 -3.74 17.61
N SER A 295 -3.63 -3.29 16.61
CA SER A 295 -2.27 -3.75 16.41
C SER A 295 -1.32 -3.15 17.44
N GLU A 296 -0.58 -4.01 18.15
CA GLU A 296 0.48 -3.60 19.06
C GLU A 296 1.79 -3.42 18.29
N THR A 297 2.46 -2.30 18.52
CA THR A 297 3.87 -2.11 18.17
C THR A 297 4.72 -2.41 19.40
N VAL A 298 5.35 -3.56 19.42
CA VAL A 298 6.22 -4.03 20.49
C VAL A 298 7.53 -3.25 20.47
N LYS A 299 7.93 -2.63 21.58
CA LYS A 299 9.11 -1.75 21.64
C LYS A 299 10.20 -2.32 22.54
N ALA A 300 11.46 -2.01 22.20
CA ALA A 300 12.62 -2.38 22.98
C ALA A 300 12.70 -1.55 24.28
N PRO A 301 12.83 -2.18 25.47
CA PRO A 301 12.95 -1.47 26.74
C PRO A 301 14.33 -0.83 26.95
N SER A 302 15.34 -1.33 26.26
CA SER A 302 16.74 -0.89 26.33
C SER A 302 17.44 -1.09 24.99
N PRO A 303 18.58 -0.44 24.73
CA PRO A 303 19.40 -0.81 23.57
C PRO A 303 20.03 -2.19 23.81
N GLY A 304 20.25 -2.96 22.71
CA GLY A 304 20.93 -4.25 22.81
C GLY A 304 20.76 -5.15 21.62
N LEU A 305 21.31 -6.36 21.73
CA LEU A 305 21.14 -7.43 20.75
C LEU A 305 19.75 -8.04 20.91
N VAL A 306 19.08 -8.27 19.79
CA VAL A 306 17.74 -8.85 19.76
C VAL A 306 17.80 -10.32 19.46
N VAL A 307 17.25 -11.14 20.35
CA VAL A 307 17.06 -12.59 20.17
C VAL A 307 15.55 -12.86 20.19
N PHE A 308 14.97 -13.13 19.03
CA PHE A 308 13.55 -13.46 18.93
C PHE A 308 13.27 -14.87 19.47
N ALA A 309 12.27 -14.99 20.33
CA ALA A 309 11.72 -16.25 20.80
C ALA A 309 10.52 -16.70 19.94
N ALA A 310 9.73 -15.74 19.46
CA ALA A 310 8.58 -15.98 18.60
C ALA A 310 8.93 -15.79 17.11
N GLN A 311 8.23 -16.51 16.24
CA GLN A 311 8.34 -16.41 14.78
C GLN A 311 7.16 -15.63 14.22
N VAL A 312 7.34 -15.00 13.04
CA VAL A 312 6.21 -14.43 12.29
C VAL A 312 5.20 -15.53 11.94
N GLY A 313 3.92 -15.23 12.09
CA GLY A 313 2.83 -16.18 11.98
C GLY A 313 2.42 -16.84 13.31
N ASP A 314 3.21 -16.73 14.37
CA ASP A 314 2.84 -17.29 15.68
C ASP A 314 1.64 -16.54 16.28
N HIS A 315 0.71 -17.33 16.84
CA HIS A 315 -0.39 -16.81 17.65
C HIS A 315 0.05 -16.65 19.10
N LEU A 316 0.21 -15.43 19.57
CA LEU A 316 0.68 -15.08 20.91
C LEU A 316 -0.48 -14.71 21.82
N LYS A 317 -0.27 -14.96 23.12
CA LYS A 317 -1.12 -14.49 24.22
C LYS A 317 -0.41 -13.39 25.01
N VAL A 318 -1.19 -12.53 25.67
CA VAL A 318 -0.63 -11.56 26.61
C VAL A 318 0.33 -12.25 27.57
N GLY A 319 1.56 -11.75 27.65
CA GLY A 319 2.62 -12.28 28.49
C GLY A 319 3.55 -13.32 27.85
N ASP A 320 3.25 -13.77 26.63
CA ASP A 320 4.16 -14.64 25.88
C ASP A 320 5.44 -13.90 25.50
N LEU A 321 6.55 -14.64 25.48
CA LEU A 321 7.87 -14.08 25.16
C LEU A 321 7.98 -13.82 23.64
N VAL A 322 8.11 -12.56 23.25
CA VAL A 322 8.35 -12.14 21.87
C VAL A 322 9.84 -12.19 21.54
N ALA A 323 10.65 -11.56 22.40
CA ALA A 323 12.10 -11.47 22.21
C ALA A 323 12.82 -11.22 23.54
N GLU A 324 14.12 -11.37 23.53
CA GLU A 324 15.04 -10.90 24.55
C GLU A 324 15.93 -9.79 23.95
N VAL A 325 16.14 -8.73 24.73
CA VAL A 325 17.10 -7.67 24.39
C VAL A 325 18.26 -7.78 25.36
N ILE A 326 19.44 -8.05 24.86
CA ILE A 326 20.64 -8.38 25.63
C ILE A 326 21.60 -7.20 25.61
N ASP A 327 21.94 -6.67 26.78
CA ASP A 327 23.04 -5.73 26.99
C ASP A 327 24.32 -6.53 27.36
N PRO A 328 25.28 -6.69 26.43
CA PRO A 328 26.50 -7.45 26.71
C PRO A 328 27.50 -6.68 27.59
N ILE A 329 27.34 -5.36 27.77
CA ILE A 329 28.21 -4.56 28.63
C ILE A 329 27.79 -4.71 30.07
N ALA A 330 26.49 -4.55 30.36
CA ALA A 330 25.94 -4.73 31.69
C ALA A 330 25.71 -6.21 32.07
N ASN A 331 25.84 -7.12 31.09
CA ASN A 331 25.49 -8.55 31.19
C ASN A 331 24.05 -8.74 31.70
N GLN A 332 23.10 -8.00 31.09
CA GLN A 332 21.68 -8.02 31.43
C GLN A 332 20.84 -8.49 30.25
N THR A 333 19.75 -9.19 30.55
CA THR A 333 18.76 -9.63 29.58
C THR A 333 17.39 -9.07 29.94
N HIS A 334 16.78 -8.35 29.01
CA HIS A 334 15.44 -7.79 29.14
C HIS A 334 14.46 -8.60 28.30
N ARG A 335 13.48 -9.22 28.98
CA ARG A 335 12.42 -9.96 28.30
C ARG A 335 11.38 -9.01 27.75
N VAL A 336 11.01 -9.17 26.48
CA VAL A 336 9.97 -8.41 25.80
C VAL A 336 8.78 -9.33 25.58
N LEU A 337 7.64 -8.98 26.15
CA LEU A 337 6.45 -9.81 26.19
C LEU A 337 5.34 -9.20 25.29
N ALA A 338 4.46 -10.05 24.77
CA ALA A 338 3.26 -9.62 24.06
C ALA A 338 2.30 -8.90 25.02
N GLY A 339 1.82 -7.74 24.61
CA GLY A 339 0.83 -6.95 25.35
C GLY A 339 -0.60 -7.22 24.93
N VAL A 340 -0.80 -7.87 23.77
CA VAL A 340 -2.11 -8.25 23.23
C VAL A 340 -2.12 -9.71 22.79
N ASP A 341 -3.30 -10.31 22.77
CA ASP A 341 -3.53 -11.61 22.11
C ASP A 341 -3.62 -11.35 20.60
N GLY A 342 -2.84 -12.08 19.77
CA GLY A 342 -2.88 -11.88 18.32
C GLY A 342 -1.78 -12.61 17.55
N VAL A 343 -1.73 -12.37 16.26
CA VAL A 343 -0.70 -12.91 15.36
C VAL A 343 0.49 -11.98 15.33
N LEU A 344 1.69 -12.50 15.56
CA LEU A 344 2.95 -11.79 15.31
C LEU A 344 3.14 -11.68 13.80
N TYR A 345 2.70 -10.58 13.19
CA TYR A 345 2.67 -10.49 11.73
C TYR A 345 3.93 -9.89 11.11
N ALA A 346 4.68 -9.08 11.88
CA ALA A 346 5.94 -8.50 11.40
C ALA A 346 6.95 -8.30 12.55
N ARG A 347 8.23 -8.34 12.21
CA ARG A 347 9.34 -8.03 13.13
C ARG A 347 10.52 -7.43 12.36
N ILE A 348 11.40 -6.72 13.06
CA ILE A 348 12.60 -6.15 12.45
C ILE A 348 13.56 -7.24 11.96
N ARG A 349 14.25 -6.97 10.84
CA ARG A 349 15.31 -7.81 10.31
C ARG A 349 16.61 -7.67 11.12
N ASP A 350 16.93 -6.46 11.57
CA ASP A 350 18.16 -6.18 12.28
C ASP A 350 18.15 -6.80 13.69
N ARG A 351 19.30 -7.25 14.14
CA ARG A 351 19.46 -7.93 15.45
C ARG A 351 20.17 -7.04 16.48
N PHE A 352 20.21 -5.74 16.24
CA PHE A 352 20.56 -4.70 17.21
C PHE A 352 19.52 -3.59 17.17
N ILE A 353 19.11 -3.10 18.33
CA ILE A 353 18.07 -2.08 18.45
C ILE A 353 18.44 -1.03 19.48
N ASN A 354 17.98 0.20 19.28
CA ASN A 354 18.04 1.26 20.27
C ASN A 354 16.83 1.21 21.23
N ALA A 355 16.96 1.80 22.41
CA ALA A 355 15.85 1.92 23.36
C ALA A 355 14.64 2.63 22.69
N GLY A 356 13.45 2.09 22.92
CA GLY A 356 12.21 2.59 22.34
C GLY A 356 11.99 2.24 20.86
N GLY A 357 12.94 1.60 20.18
CA GLY A 357 12.81 1.13 18.81
C GLY A 357 11.74 0.05 18.68
N GLU A 358 11.12 -0.01 17.50
CA GLU A 358 10.08 -0.99 17.18
C GLU A 358 10.69 -2.35 16.88
N LEU A 359 10.32 -3.37 17.65
CA LEU A 359 10.83 -4.75 17.51
C LEU A 359 9.94 -5.61 16.62
N ALA A 360 8.63 -5.52 16.86
CA ALA A 360 7.66 -6.42 16.25
C ALA A 360 6.26 -5.80 16.27
N LYS A 361 5.36 -6.39 15.50
CA LYS A 361 3.96 -5.98 15.42
C LYS A 361 3.05 -7.20 15.63
N ILE A 362 2.04 -7.07 16.50
CA ILE A 362 1.08 -8.13 16.84
C ILE A 362 -0.32 -7.65 16.49
N ALA A 363 -1.07 -8.38 15.67
CA ALA A 363 -2.41 -8.04 15.23
C ALA A 363 -3.45 -8.46 16.27
N GLY A 364 -3.77 -7.56 17.19
CA GLY A 364 -4.83 -7.77 18.20
C GLY A 364 -6.21 -7.45 17.67
N ALA A 365 -7.24 -8.14 18.22
CA ALA A 365 -8.63 -8.00 17.80
C ALA A 365 -9.36 -6.79 18.41
N THR A 366 -8.84 -6.22 19.51
CA THR A 366 -9.50 -5.15 20.26
C THR A 366 -8.80 -3.82 20.03
N PRO A 367 -9.49 -2.78 19.51
CA PRO A 367 -8.91 -1.45 19.37
C PRO A 367 -8.50 -0.86 20.72
N PHE A 368 -7.27 -0.32 20.82
CA PHE A 368 -6.76 0.39 21.99
C PHE A 368 -5.92 1.62 21.65
N ARG A 369 -5.54 1.78 20.38
CA ARG A 369 -4.75 2.91 19.87
C ARG A 369 -5.66 3.97 19.26
N THR A 370 -5.26 5.22 19.33
CA THR A 370 -5.94 6.38 18.70
C THR A 370 -4.90 7.31 18.08
N GLY A 371 -5.34 8.18 17.16
CA GLY A 371 -4.46 9.09 16.44
C GLY A 371 -3.75 8.40 15.27
N GLN A 372 -2.52 8.82 14.96
CA GLN A 372 -1.73 8.23 13.88
C GLN A 372 -1.36 6.77 14.23
N LEU A 373 -1.81 5.84 13.42
CA LEU A 373 -1.67 4.39 13.66
C LEU A 373 -0.45 3.79 12.98
N LEU A 374 0.02 4.38 11.88
CA LEU A 374 1.19 3.92 11.12
C LEU A 374 2.41 4.77 11.46
N GLY A 375 3.56 4.12 11.59
CA GLY A 375 4.85 4.77 11.82
C GLY A 375 5.38 5.57 10.63
N ALA A 376 6.53 6.20 10.83
CA ALA A 376 7.20 7.00 9.80
C ALA A 376 7.82 6.12 8.69
#